data_d92898bd93f9e1fb62c8a3bb03a11f67
#
_entry.id   d92898bd93f9e1fb62c8a3bb03a11f67
#
_cell.length_a   1.000
_cell.length_b   1.000
_cell.length_c   1.000
_cell.angle_alpha   90.00
_cell.angle_beta   90.00
_cell.angle_gamma   90.00
#
_symmetry.space_group_name_H-M   'P 1'
#
loop_
_entity.id
_entity.type
_entity.pdbx_description
1 polymer ?
#
loop_
_entity_poly.entity_id
_entity_poly.type
_entity_poly.pdbx_seq_one_letter_code
_entity_poly.pdbx_strand_id
1 'polypeptide(L)'
;SDVYKRQRHIGNPQRNFFTIHVAGTNGKGSVAHIIASVLQQAGYRTGLFTSPHLQDFRERIRVDGEMIPKQKVVNFVDKHHDKMVELELSFFEMTAAMAFDYFAQSDVEVAVIETGLGGRLDATNIIVPILSVITNIGLEHTSLLGDTLPKIAAEKAGIIKKSIPVIIGEADARYNGVIEQAAAANKSRVIYAEQEFSCEEHHMKGTGQSFRLHRSRDGRAFDVSLDLQGNYQSRNIVTASAAVDFLHEETPLTISRRAYLEGMRCAAANTALMGRWQTLAESPLTVCDTGHNAHGIAYVADQLKATPHRELYCVIGFVRDKDLAHILPLLPRDAHYIFTQAHSERALPAAELTAKAAIYGLR
;
A
#
# COMPACT_ATOMS: atom_id res chain seq x y z
N SER A 1 3.64 21.78 -14.85
CA SER A 1 3.24 21.63 -13.44
C SER A 1 4.48 21.66 -12.56
N ASP A 2 4.33 22.01 -11.30
CA ASP A 2 5.44 22.23 -10.37
C ASP A 2 6.18 20.93 -10.04
N VAL A 3 5.51 19.77 -10.15
CA VAL A 3 6.12 18.45 -10.01
C VAL A 3 7.25 18.21 -11.01
N TYR A 4 7.09 18.63 -12.27
CA TYR A 4 8.15 18.52 -13.27
C TYR A 4 9.29 19.50 -13.03
N LYS A 5 9.00 20.72 -12.54
CA LYS A 5 10.04 21.69 -12.17
C LYS A 5 10.88 21.18 -11.02
N ARG A 6 10.24 20.60 -10.00
CA ARG A 6 10.88 19.94 -8.87
C ARG A 6 11.87 18.87 -9.33
N GLN A 7 11.42 17.95 -10.20
CA GLN A 7 12.27 16.85 -10.65
C GLN A 7 13.44 17.34 -11.53
N ARG A 8 13.22 18.34 -12.37
CA ARG A 8 14.32 18.95 -13.13
C ARG A 8 15.38 19.56 -12.23
N HIS A 9 14.99 20.21 -11.14
CA HIS A 9 15.91 20.79 -10.17
C HIS A 9 16.85 19.74 -9.56
N ILE A 10 16.36 18.54 -9.25
CA ILE A 10 17.17 17.45 -8.70
C ILE A 10 17.75 16.51 -9.78
N GLY A 11 17.67 16.86 -11.06
CA GLY A 11 18.30 16.12 -12.15
C GLY A 11 17.52 14.93 -12.68
N ASN A 12 16.21 14.81 -12.41
CA ASN A 12 15.34 13.70 -12.83
C ASN A 12 15.85 12.31 -12.39
N PRO A 13 16.18 12.11 -11.12
CA PRO A 13 16.78 10.86 -10.62
C PRO A 13 15.88 9.64 -10.80
N GLN A 14 14.56 9.81 -10.89
CA GLN A 14 13.59 8.73 -11.13
C GLN A 14 13.76 8.00 -12.47
N ARG A 15 14.64 8.47 -13.34
CA ARG A 15 14.97 7.85 -14.64
C ARG A 15 16.13 6.87 -14.56
N ASN A 16 16.82 6.79 -13.42
CA ASN A 16 18.06 6.02 -13.26
C ASN A 16 17.82 4.56 -12.85
N PHE A 17 16.59 4.17 -12.57
CA PHE A 17 16.22 2.84 -12.10
C PHE A 17 14.83 2.45 -12.63
N PHE A 18 14.55 1.16 -12.70
CA PHE A 18 13.20 0.68 -13.00
C PHE A 18 12.24 1.03 -11.88
N THR A 19 10.98 1.27 -12.22
CA THR A 19 9.94 1.54 -11.21
C THR A 19 8.72 0.64 -11.42
N ILE A 20 8.08 0.28 -10.31
CA ILE A 20 6.77 -0.37 -10.26
C ILE A 20 5.86 0.58 -9.50
N HIS A 21 4.75 0.99 -10.11
CA HIS A 21 3.85 1.99 -9.54
C HIS A 21 2.61 1.33 -8.94
N VAL A 22 2.34 1.54 -7.67
CA VAL A 22 1.24 0.87 -6.95
C VAL A 22 0.23 1.92 -6.44
N ALA A 23 -0.99 1.85 -6.97
CA ALA A 23 -2.15 2.62 -6.51
C ALA A 23 -3.24 1.68 -5.98
N GLY A 24 -4.27 2.24 -5.38
CA GLY A 24 -5.42 1.50 -4.86
C GLY A 24 -6.02 2.17 -3.64
N THR A 25 -7.15 1.70 -3.18
CA THR A 25 -7.75 2.15 -1.92
C THR A 25 -7.09 1.45 -0.75
N ASN A 26 -7.17 0.13 -0.68
CA ASN A 26 -6.55 -0.68 0.35
C ASN A 26 -5.49 -1.62 -0.26
N GLY A 27 -4.58 -2.12 0.57
CA GLY A 27 -3.58 -3.10 0.15
C GLY A 27 -2.35 -2.55 -0.57
N LYS A 28 -2.31 -1.26 -0.95
CA LYS A 28 -1.14 -0.65 -1.61
C LYS A 28 0.18 -0.97 -0.91
N GLY A 29 0.25 -0.62 0.36
CA GLY A 29 1.46 -0.83 1.18
C GLY A 29 1.83 -2.31 1.28
N SER A 30 0.86 -3.21 1.56
CA SER A 30 1.13 -4.65 1.63
C SER A 30 1.66 -5.19 0.30
N VAL A 31 1.01 -4.87 -0.81
CA VAL A 31 1.44 -5.30 -2.15
C VAL A 31 2.82 -4.73 -2.49
N ALA A 32 3.06 -3.44 -2.22
CA ALA A 32 4.36 -2.81 -2.46
C ALA A 32 5.49 -3.47 -1.65
N HIS A 33 5.27 -3.73 -0.36
CA HIS A 33 6.24 -4.40 0.50
C HIS A 33 6.51 -5.85 0.07
N ILE A 34 5.46 -6.61 -0.31
CA ILE A 34 5.62 -7.98 -0.81
C ILE A 34 6.47 -7.99 -2.08
N ILE A 35 6.15 -7.14 -3.06
CA ILE A 35 6.93 -7.07 -4.32
C ILE A 35 8.37 -6.67 -4.04
N ALA A 36 8.60 -5.66 -3.20
CA ALA A 36 9.94 -5.23 -2.82
C ALA A 36 10.74 -6.34 -2.15
N SER A 37 10.14 -7.09 -1.23
CA SER A 37 10.76 -8.24 -0.57
C SER A 37 11.17 -9.33 -1.56
N VAL A 38 10.32 -9.64 -2.53
CA VAL A 38 10.64 -10.62 -3.59
C VAL A 38 11.80 -10.14 -4.44
N LEU A 39 11.84 -8.87 -4.81
CA LEU A 39 12.93 -8.28 -5.59
C LEU A 39 14.26 -8.30 -4.82
N GLN A 40 14.24 -8.01 -3.52
CA GLN A 40 15.41 -8.15 -2.65
C GLN A 40 15.93 -9.60 -2.65
N GLN A 41 15.03 -10.58 -2.50
CA GLN A 41 15.40 -12.01 -2.52
C GLN A 41 15.89 -12.47 -3.90
N ALA A 42 15.48 -11.79 -4.96
CA ALA A 42 15.99 -12.02 -6.31
C ALA A 42 17.39 -11.41 -6.53
N GLY A 43 17.92 -10.67 -5.54
CA GLY A 43 19.26 -10.09 -5.56
C GLY A 43 19.32 -8.66 -6.13
N TYR A 44 18.19 -8.03 -6.41
CA TYR A 44 18.14 -6.63 -6.87
C TYR A 44 18.30 -5.66 -5.70
N ARG A 45 19.07 -4.61 -5.92
CA ARG A 45 19.09 -3.47 -5.02
C ARG A 45 17.79 -2.70 -5.15
N THR A 46 16.95 -2.83 -4.14
CA THR A 46 15.53 -2.50 -4.22
C THR A 46 15.19 -1.27 -3.40
N GLY A 47 14.64 -0.25 -4.06
CA GLY A 47 14.01 0.90 -3.41
C GLY A 47 12.55 0.61 -3.07
N LEU A 48 12.06 1.18 -1.98
CA LEU A 48 10.67 1.12 -1.57
C LEU A 48 10.22 2.48 -1.03
N PHE A 49 9.21 3.06 -1.67
CA PHE A 49 8.56 4.29 -1.24
C PHE A 49 7.13 4.01 -0.84
N THR A 50 6.77 4.27 0.42
CA THR A 50 5.45 3.99 0.99
C THR A 50 4.96 5.11 1.88
N SER A 51 3.66 5.14 2.17
CA SER A 51 3.03 6.09 3.08
C SER A 51 1.71 5.57 3.67
N PRO A 52 1.29 6.08 4.85
CA PRO A 52 2.03 6.94 5.77
C PRO A 52 3.07 6.15 6.58
N HIS A 53 3.90 6.84 7.35
CA HIS A 53 4.73 6.22 8.39
C HIS A 53 3.96 6.11 9.73
N LEU A 54 4.42 5.25 10.63
CA LEU A 54 3.82 5.06 11.96
C LEU A 54 4.62 5.75 13.07
N GLN A 55 5.92 5.63 13.06
CA GLN A 55 6.81 6.13 14.14
C GLN A 55 7.87 7.09 13.62
N ASP A 56 8.54 6.76 12.52
CA ASP A 56 9.66 7.51 11.97
C ASP A 56 9.40 7.88 10.51
N PHE A 57 9.55 9.17 10.18
CA PHE A 57 9.43 9.66 8.81
C PHE A 57 10.21 8.81 7.79
N ARG A 58 11.38 8.30 8.18
CA ARG A 58 12.27 7.53 7.32
C ARG A 58 11.71 6.17 6.88
N GLU A 59 10.65 5.67 7.54
CA GLU A 59 9.93 4.46 7.11
C GLU A 59 9.42 4.56 5.68
N ARG A 60 9.17 5.80 5.20
CA ARG A 60 8.66 6.07 3.86
C ARG A 60 9.66 5.79 2.75
N ILE A 61 10.95 5.74 3.06
CA ILE A 61 12.04 5.64 2.09
C ILE A 61 13.00 4.56 2.55
N ARG A 62 13.02 3.43 1.85
CA ARG A 62 13.87 2.28 2.18
C ARG A 62 14.66 1.81 0.96
N VAL A 63 15.87 1.31 1.22
CA VAL A 63 16.68 0.57 0.25
C VAL A 63 17.06 -0.76 0.91
N ASP A 64 16.71 -1.87 0.28
CA ASP A 64 16.91 -3.23 0.79
C ASP A 64 16.38 -3.41 2.23
N GLY A 65 15.21 -2.81 2.52
CA GLY A 65 14.56 -2.85 3.83
C GLY A 65 15.05 -1.82 4.83
N GLU A 66 16.22 -1.22 4.63
CA GLU A 66 16.81 -0.24 5.54
C GLU A 66 16.27 1.17 5.26
N MET A 67 15.89 1.87 6.33
CA MET A 67 15.43 3.26 6.23
C MET A 67 16.54 4.19 5.75
N ILE A 68 16.17 5.21 4.99
CA ILE A 68 17.09 6.30 4.62
C ILE A 68 17.84 6.82 5.87
N PRO A 69 19.18 6.96 5.86
CA PRO A 69 19.94 7.50 6.98
C PRO A 69 19.51 8.93 7.33
N LYS A 70 19.47 9.27 8.62
CA LYS A 70 19.13 10.63 9.09
C LYS A 70 19.96 11.71 8.39
N GLN A 71 21.26 11.47 8.23
CA GLN A 71 22.16 12.42 7.58
C GLN A 71 21.78 12.67 6.11
N LYS A 72 21.28 11.65 5.39
CA LYS A 72 20.81 11.84 4.01
C LYS A 72 19.57 12.71 3.94
N VAL A 73 18.66 12.58 4.92
CA VAL A 73 17.49 13.45 5.04
C VAL A 73 17.91 14.90 5.26
N VAL A 74 18.80 15.14 6.24
CA VAL A 74 19.32 16.48 6.54
C VAL A 74 20.01 17.07 5.31
N ASN A 75 20.93 16.35 4.69
CA ASN A 75 21.67 16.83 3.52
C ASN A 75 20.75 17.18 2.34
N PHE A 76 19.69 16.39 2.13
CA PHE A 76 18.73 16.69 1.07
C PHE A 76 17.96 17.98 1.37
N VAL A 77 17.46 18.13 2.60
CA VAL A 77 16.74 19.34 3.00
C VAL A 77 17.64 20.56 2.90
N ASP A 78 18.83 20.53 3.49
CA ASP A 78 19.77 21.66 3.46
C ASP A 78 20.11 22.09 2.03
N LYS A 79 20.32 21.15 1.14
CA LYS A 79 20.66 21.40 -0.26
C LYS A 79 19.50 21.98 -1.08
N HIS A 80 18.28 21.59 -0.80
CA HIS A 80 17.13 21.87 -1.68
C HIS A 80 16.05 22.76 -1.04
N HIS A 81 16.17 23.13 0.25
CA HIS A 81 15.18 23.88 1.02
C HIS A 81 14.66 25.10 0.27
N ASP A 82 15.53 26.01 -0.14
CA ASP A 82 15.12 27.27 -0.75
C ASP A 82 14.30 27.05 -2.02
N LYS A 83 14.70 26.06 -2.84
CA LYS A 83 13.96 25.72 -4.06
C LYS A 83 12.63 25.05 -3.77
N MET A 84 12.54 24.25 -2.72
CA MET A 84 11.28 23.64 -2.30
C MET A 84 10.28 24.69 -1.80
N VAL A 85 10.77 25.69 -1.05
CA VAL A 85 9.97 26.82 -0.59
C VAL A 85 9.53 27.68 -1.78
N GLU A 86 10.44 28.03 -2.70
CA GLU A 86 10.12 28.77 -3.92
C GLU A 86 9.02 28.10 -4.77
N LEU A 87 9.03 26.76 -4.84
CA LEU A 87 8.06 25.97 -5.58
C LEU A 87 6.80 25.64 -4.78
N GLU A 88 6.70 26.09 -3.52
CA GLU A 88 5.58 25.83 -2.61
C GLU A 88 5.22 24.33 -2.52
N LEU A 89 6.25 23.46 -2.45
CA LEU A 89 6.03 22.01 -2.43
C LEU A 89 5.36 21.57 -1.14
N SER A 90 4.37 20.70 -1.28
CA SER A 90 3.78 19.98 -0.15
C SER A 90 4.79 19.02 0.49
N PHE A 91 4.52 18.62 1.74
CA PHE A 91 5.33 17.62 2.45
C PHE A 91 5.48 16.33 1.63
N PHE A 92 4.42 15.86 1.00
CA PHE A 92 4.46 14.62 0.21
C PHE A 92 5.31 14.79 -1.06
N GLU A 93 5.22 15.93 -1.73
CA GLU A 93 6.05 16.23 -2.91
C GLU A 93 7.53 16.30 -2.58
N MET A 94 7.89 16.93 -1.44
CA MET A 94 9.27 16.95 -0.93
C MET A 94 9.78 15.54 -0.62
N THR A 95 8.94 14.73 0.02
CA THR A 95 9.29 13.36 0.39
C THR A 95 9.52 12.47 -0.84
N ALA A 96 8.67 12.59 -1.86
CA ALA A 96 8.83 11.86 -3.12
C ALA A 96 10.11 12.26 -3.86
N ALA A 97 10.44 13.56 -3.87
CA ALA A 97 11.71 14.06 -4.45
C ALA A 97 12.92 13.47 -3.73
N MET A 98 12.90 13.48 -2.40
CA MET A 98 13.96 12.91 -1.55
C MET A 98 14.13 11.40 -1.81
N ALA A 99 13.03 10.66 -1.94
CA ALA A 99 13.07 9.23 -2.23
C ALA A 99 13.77 8.94 -3.57
N PHE A 100 13.39 9.62 -4.63
CA PHE A 100 13.99 9.42 -5.95
C PHE A 100 15.46 9.80 -5.99
N ASP A 101 15.83 10.90 -5.34
CA ASP A 101 17.24 11.32 -5.23
C ASP A 101 18.06 10.29 -4.44
N TYR A 102 17.54 9.82 -3.31
CA TYR A 102 18.21 8.82 -2.48
C TYR A 102 18.36 7.47 -3.20
N PHE A 103 17.34 7.02 -3.92
CA PHE A 103 17.40 5.78 -4.69
C PHE A 103 18.47 5.84 -5.78
N ALA A 104 18.55 6.96 -6.51
CA ALA A 104 19.60 7.15 -7.51
C ALA A 104 21.00 7.19 -6.90
N GLN A 105 21.20 7.90 -5.77
CA GLN A 105 22.46 7.94 -5.05
C GLN A 105 22.88 6.59 -4.43
N SER A 106 21.92 5.70 -4.23
CA SER A 106 22.12 4.38 -3.63
C SER A 106 22.25 3.25 -4.67
N ASP A 107 22.36 3.61 -5.96
CA ASP A 107 22.45 2.66 -7.07
C ASP A 107 21.32 1.63 -7.07
N VAL A 108 20.10 2.06 -6.74
CA VAL A 108 18.90 1.22 -6.80
C VAL A 108 18.66 0.77 -8.24
N GLU A 109 18.42 -0.51 -8.44
CA GLU A 109 18.15 -1.10 -9.76
C GLU A 109 16.64 -1.06 -10.08
N VAL A 110 15.81 -1.31 -9.07
CA VAL A 110 14.34 -1.29 -9.17
C VAL A 110 13.72 -0.73 -7.90
N ALA A 111 12.74 0.14 -8.04
CA ALA A 111 12.01 0.72 -6.91
C ALA A 111 10.50 0.47 -7.02
N VAL A 112 9.88 0.07 -5.93
CA VAL A 112 8.43 -0.04 -5.79
C VAL A 112 7.92 1.24 -5.17
N ILE A 113 7.02 1.92 -5.87
CA ILE A 113 6.55 3.27 -5.55
C ILE A 113 5.05 3.22 -5.28
N GLU A 114 4.66 3.42 -4.04
CA GLU A 114 3.26 3.58 -3.64
C GLU A 114 2.80 5.01 -3.88
N THR A 115 1.59 5.20 -4.45
CA THR A 115 0.94 6.51 -4.52
C THR A 115 0.51 6.98 -3.13
N GLY A 116 0.61 8.28 -2.88
CA GLY A 116 0.09 8.86 -1.63
C GLY A 116 -1.43 8.96 -1.64
N LEU A 117 -2.00 9.47 -2.73
CA LEU A 117 -3.43 9.70 -2.88
C LEU A 117 -3.85 9.65 -4.36
N GLY A 118 -4.90 8.86 -4.63
CA GLY A 118 -5.43 8.75 -6.00
C GLY A 118 -4.42 8.12 -6.95
N GLY A 119 -3.94 8.87 -7.90
CA GLY A 119 -2.94 8.45 -8.90
C GLY A 119 -2.62 9.56 -9.91
N ARG A 120 -3.63 10.06 -10.63
CA ARG A 120 -3.45 11.03 -11.74
C ARG A 120 -2.66 12.28 -11.35
N LEU A 121 -2.96 12.88 -10.21
CA LEU A 121 -2.31 14.07 -9.68
C LEU A 121 -1.31 13.78 -8.56
N ASP A 122 -1.03 12.51 -8.28
CA ASP A 122 -0.08 12.14 -7.24
C ASP A 122 1.34 12.58 -7.57
N ALA A 123 2.08 13.01 -6.55
CA ALA A 123 3.45 13.48 -6.71
C ALA A 123 4.41 12.40 -7.26
N THR A 124 4.06 11.12 -7.14
CA THR A 124 4.82 10.01 -7.69
C THR A 124 4.54 9.77 -9.17
N ASN A 125 3.46 10.33 -9.72
CA ASN A 125 3.00 10.04 -11.10
C ASN A 125 3.87 10.65 -12.21
N ILE A 126 5.05 11.08 -11.88
CA ILE A 126 6.10 11.52 -12.80
C ILE A 126 6.92 10.36 -13.38
N ILE A 127 6.85 9.19 -12.75
CA ILE A 127 7.57 8.00 -13.21
C ILE A 127 6.94 7.38 -14.45
N VAL A 128 7.77 6.69 -15.23
CA VAL A 128 7.33 5.77 -16.29
C VAL A 128 7.72 4.37 -15.83
N PRO A 129 6.80 3.64 -15.19
CA PRO A 129 7.10 2.35 -14.61
C PRO A 129 7.21 1.25 -15.68
N ILE A 130 7.79 0.12 -15.30
CA ILE A 130 7.73 -1.11 -16.13
C ILE A 130 6.42 -1.88 -15.89
N LEU A 131 5.72 -1.58 -14.80
CA LEU A 131 4.43 -2.14 -14.43
C LEU A 131 3.66 -1.17 -13.54
N SER A 132 2.37 -0.98 -13.82
CA SER A 132 1.43 -0.32 -12.91
C SER A 132 0.52 -1.35 -12.24
N VAL A 133 0.21 -1.16 -10.96
CA VAL A 133 -0.67 -2.02 -10.18
C VAL A 133 -1.75 -1.16 -9.52
N ILE A 134 -3.01 -1.55 -9.66
CA ILE A 134 -4.15 -0.97 -8.92
C ILE A 134 -4.73 -2.09 -8.07
N THR A 135 -4.56 -2.01 -6.76
CA THR A 135 -4.93 -3.11 -5.84
C THR A 135 -6.43 -3.32 -5.78
N ASN A 136 -7.17 -2.26 -5.52
CA ASN A 136 -8.64 -2.22 -5.55
C ASN A 136 -9.15 -0.79 -5.59
N ILE A 137 -10.47 -0.65 -5.78
CA ILE A 137 -11.18 0.62 -5.75
C ILE A 137 -12.26 0.56 -4.67
N GLY A 138 -12.22 1.49 -3.74
CA GLY A 138 -13.22 1.67 -2.70
C GLY A 138 -13.47 3.15 -2.43
N LEU A 139 -14.55 3.47 -1.73
CA LEU A 139 -14.84 4.84 -1.33
C LEU A 139 -13.84 5.29 -0.26
N GLU A 140 -13.02 6.28 -0.62
CA GLU A 140 -12.07 6.94 0.26
C GLU A 140 -11.81 8.36 -0.24
N HIS A 141 -11.43 9.26 0.66
CA HIS A 141 -11.10 10.65 0.31
C HIS A 141 -12.09 11.29 -0.69
N THR A 142 -13.38 11.05 -0.46
CA THR A 142 -14.47 11.38 -1.40
C THR A 142 -14.55 12.87 -1.73
N SER A 143 -14.11 13.73 -0.83
CA SER A 143 -13.97 15.17 -1.05
C SER A 143 -12.92 15.56 -2.10
N LEU A 144 -11.94 14.69 -2.35
CA LEU A 144 -10.81 14.94 -3.27
C LEU A 144 -10.86 14.06 -4.52
N LEU A 145 -11.21 12.78 -4.36
CA LEU A 145 -11.18 11.79 -5.45
C LEU A 145 -12.53 11.60 -6.14
N GLY A 146 -13.60 12.14 -5.53
CA GLY A 146 -14.97 11.96 -6.00
C GLY A 146 -15.77 10.98 -5.13
N ASP A 147 -17.08 11.07 -5.24
CA ASP A 147 -18.09 10.44 -4.39
C ASP A 147 -18.62 9.10 -4.96
N THR A 148 -18.05 8.63 -6.06
CA THR A 148 -18.43 7.36 -6.70
C THR A 148 -17.22 6.50 -7.06
N LEU A 149 -17.40 5.18 -7.10
CA LEU A 149 -16.34 4.24 -7.48
C LEU A 149 -15.77 4.54 -8.88
N PRO A 150 -16.55 4.87 -9.92
CA PRO A 150 -16.00 5.23 -11.23
C PRO A 150 -15.11 6.49 -11.19
N LYS A 151 -15.46 7.52 -10.40
CA LYS A 151 -14.62 8.71 -10.26
C LYS A 151 -13.28 8.39 -9.59
N ILE A 152 -13.31 7.62 -8.51
CA ILE A 152 -12.10 7.17 -7.81
C ILE A 152 -11.24 6.27 -8.71
N ALA A 153 -11.89 5.39 -9.50
CA ALA A 153 -11.20 4.55 -10.48
C ALA A 153 -10.49 5.40 -11.54
N ALA A 154 -11.12 6.46 -12.04
CA ALA A 154 -10.52 7.36 -13.02
C ALA A 154 -9.26 8.06 -12.46
N GLU A 155 -9.29 8.52 -11.20
CA GLU A 155 -8.12 9.10 -10.56
C GLU A 155 -6.97 8.08 -10.39
N LYS A 156 -7.28 6.85 -9.98
CA LYS A 156 -6.27 5.79 -9.82
C LYS A 156 -5.75 5.31 -11.18
N ALA A 157 -6.60 5.21 -12.20
CA ALA A 157 -6.21 4.87 -13.57
C ALA A 157 -5.25 5.89 -14.20
N GLY A 158 -5.11 7.08 -13.61
CA GLY A 158 -4.11 8.07 -14.02
C GLY A 158 -2.65 7.63 -13.90
N ILE A 159 -2.35 6.51 -13.22
CA ILE A 159 -1.01 5.92 -13.20
C ILE A 159 -0.72 5.03 -14.43
N ILE A 160 -1.72 4.73 -15.26
CA ILE A 160 -1.53 3.94 -16.47
C ILE A 160 -0.75 4.77 -17.50
N LYS A 161 0.37 4.23 -17.95
CA LYS A 161 1.27 4.91 -18.90
C LYS A 161 1.24 4.21 -20.26
N LYS A 162 1.57 4.98 -21.29
CA LYS A 162 1.55 4.50 -22.69
C LYS A 162 2.34 3.20 -22.84
N SER A 163 1.65 2.18 -23.34
CA SER A 163 2.20 0.83 -23.62
C SER A 163 2.76 0.09 -22.40
N ILE A 164 2.49 0.55 -21.19
CA ILE A 164 2.88 -0.12 -19.96
C ILE A 164 1.68 -0.89 -19.41
N PRO A 165 1.78 -2.21 -19.18
CA PRO A 165 0.70 -3.02 -18.62
C PRO A 165 0.28 -2.56 -17.23
N VAL A 166 -1.01 -2.78 -16.94
CA VAL A 166 -1.58 -2.53 -15.61
C VAL A 166 -2.23 -3.79 -15.06
N ILE A 167 -1.88 -4.13 -13.82
CA ILE A 167 -2.52 -5.20 -13.06
C ILE A 167 -3.62 -4.61 -12.22
N ILE A 168 -4.81 -5.22 -12.27
CA ILE A 168 -5.94 -4.93 -11.41
C ILE A 168 -6.06 -6.07 -10.40
N GLY A 169 -5.90 -5.74 -9.11
CA GLY A 169 -5.93 -6.74 -8.03
C GLY A 169 -7.32 -7.34 -7.82
N GLU A 170 -8.31 -6.47 -7.67
CA GLU A 170 -9.71 -6.87 -7.48
C GLU A 170 -10.56 -6.28 -8.60
N ALA A 171 -11.25 -7.15 -9.35
CA ALA A 171 -12.14 -6.75 -10.42
C ALA A 171 -13.55 -6.45 -9.90
N ASP A 172 -14.20 -5.43 -10.45
CA ASP A 172 -15.60 -5.11 -10.14
C ASP A 172 -16.26 -4.42 -11.34
N ALA A 173 -17.41 -4.93 -11.76
CA ALA A 173 -18.16 -4.41 -12.89
C ALA A 173 -18.52 -2.92 -12.76
N ARG A 174 -18.59 -2.39 -11.53
CA ARG A 174 -18.90 -0.98 -11.24
C ARG A 174 -17.80 -0.01 -11.70
N TYR A 175 -16.56 -0.48 -11.87
CA TYR A 175 -15.43 0.39 -12.25
C TYR A 175 -14.47 -0.18 -13.31
N ASN A 176 -14.54 -1.46 -13.63
CA ASN A 176 -13.64 -2.07 -14.63
C ASN A 176 -13.62 -1.31 -15.95
N GLY A 177 -14.80 -0.93 -16.45
CA GLY A 177 -14.91 -0.20 -17.73
C GLY A 177 -14.17 1.14 -17.75
N VAL A 178 -14.05 1.83 -16.61
CA VAL A 178 -13.28 3.08 -16.50
C VAL A 178 -11.79 2.80 -16.64
N ILE A 179 -11.29 1.74 -16.00
CA ILE A 179 -9.88 1.35 -16.07
C ILE A 179 -9.54 0.84 -17.47
N GLU A 180 -10.39 0.01 -18.06
CA GLU A 180 -10.22 -0.51 -19.41
C GLU A 180 -10.18 0.60 -20.47
N GLN A 181 -11.04 1.61 -20.32
CA GLN A 181 -11.04 2.79 -21.20
C GLN A 181 -9.73 3.58 -21.09
N ALA A 182 -9.25 3.81 -19.85
CA ALA A 182 -7.98 4.49 -19.61
C ALA A 182 -6.79 3.68 -20.16
N ALA A 183 -6.81 2.37 -20.01
CA ALA A 183 -5.79 1.47 -20.56
C ALA A 183 -5.80 1.47 -22.09
N ALA A 184 -6.97 1.39 -22.72
CA ALA A 184 -7.12 1.44 -24.17
C ALA A 184 -6.58 2.77 -24.75
N ALA A 185 -6.90 3.91 -24.10
CA ALA A 185 -6.38 5.21 -24.50
C ALA A 185 -4.86 5.30 -24.43
N ASN A 186 -4.23 4.55 -23.54
CA ASN A 186 -2.78 4.44 -23.39
C ASN A 186 -2.17 3.27 -24.18
N LYS A 187 -2.95 2.50 -24.94
CA LYS A 187 -2.50 1.26 -25.59
C LYS A 187 -1.85 0.29 -24.60
N SER A 188 -2.36 0.24 -23.40
CA SER A 188 -1.88 -0.59 -22.29
C SER A 188 -2.75 -1.83 -22.15
N ARG A 189 -2.12 -2.97 -21.87
CA ARG A 189 -2.82 -4.22 -21.55
C ARG A 189 -3.29 -4.20 -20.11
N VAL A 190 -4.54 -4.61 -19.87
CA VAL A 190 -5.09 -4.86 -18.55
C VAL A 190 -4.89 -6.34 -18.22
N ILE A 191 -4.38 -6.62 -17.03
CA ILE A 191 -4.20 -7.96 -16.46
C ILE A 191 -5.00 -8.01 -15.17
N TYR A 192 -5.97 -8.89 -15.08
CA TYR A 192 -6.74 -9.12 -13.86
C TYR A 192 -6.04 -10.18 -13.01
N ALA A 193 -5.56 -9.80 -11.83
CA ALA A 193 -4.81 -10.70 -10.94
C ALA A 193 -5.61 -11.95 -10.58
N GLU A 194 -6.91 -11.81 -10.37
CA GLU A 194 -7.84 -12.90 -10.05
C GLU A 194 -8.04 -13.90 -11.21
N GLN A 195 -7.70 -13.52 -12.45
CA GLN A 195 -7.70 -14.43 -13.59
C GLN A 195 -6.37 -15.18 -13.73
N GLU A 196 -5.28 -14.60 -13.24
CA GLU A 196 -3.94 -15.21 -13.27
C GLU A 196 -3.71 -16.15 -12.08
N PHE A 197 -4.20 -15.77 -10.90
CA PHE A 197 -4.05 -16.51 -9.66
C PHE A 197 -5.36 -16.53 -8.87
N SER A 198 -5.63 -17.64 -8.18
CA SER A 198 -6.68 -17.74 -7.16
C SER A 198 -6.11 -18.31 -5.86
N CYS A 199 -6.70 -17.92 -4.75
CA CYS A 199 -6.40 -18.50 -3.43
C CYS A 199 -7.45 -19.56 -3.13
N GLU A 200 -7.04 -20.83 -3.11
CA GLU A 200 -7.93 -21.98 -2.84
C GLU A 200 -8.08 -22.24 -1.36
N GLU A 201 -7.00 -22.11 -0.60
CA GLU A 201 -6.97 -22.38 0.84
C GLU A 201 -6.16 -21.32 1.57
N HIS A 202 -6.57 -21.00 2.79
CA HIS A 202 -5.91 -20.04 3.66
C HIS A 202 -5.92 -20.55 5.10
N HIS A 203 -4.75 -20.62 5.71
CA HIS A 203 -4.56 -21.07 7.08
C HIS A 203 -3.67 -20.13 7.87
N MET A 204 -4.06 -19.82 9.10
CA MET A 204 -3.18 -19.13 10.05
C MET A 204 -2.13 -20.13 10.56
N LYS A 205 -0.87 -19.69 10.63
CA LYS A 205 0.26 -20.52 11.07
C LYS A 205 1.22 -19.69 11.95
N GLY A 206 1.05 -19.79 13.26
CA GLY A 206 1.84 -18.99 14.20
C GLY A 206 1.62 -17.50 13.97
N THR A 207 2.73 -16.75 13.77
CA THR A 207 2.72 -15.30 13.47
C THR A 207 2.56 -14.98 11.99
N GLY A 208 2.35 -15.98 11.14
CA GLY A 208 2.19 -15.82 9.68
C GLY A 208 0.96 -16.58 9.18
N GLN A 209 0.88 -16.71 7.87
CA GLN A 209 -0.20 -17.36 7.17
C GLN A 209 0.37 -18.26 6.07
N SER A 210 -0.38 -19.29 5.70
CA SER A 210 -0.11 -20.08 4.49
C SER A 210 -1.32 -20.04 3.56
N PHE A 211 -1.04 -19.99 2.28
CA PHE A 211 -2.03 -19.93 1.22
C PHE A 211 -1.73 -21.02 0.21
N ARG A 212 -2.78 -21.69 -0.25
CA ARG A 212 -2.70 -22.53 -1.43
C ARG A 212 -3.14 -21.71 -2.64
N LEU A 213 -2.18 -21.34 -3.48
CA LEU A 213 -2.44 -20.58 -4.69
C LEU A 213 -2.53 -21.53 -5.89
N HIS A 214 -3.49 -21.26 -6.77
CA HIS A 214 -3.59 -21.85 -8.09
C HIS A 214 -3.23 -20.83 -9.15
N ARG A 215 -2.32 -21.18 -10.06
CA ARG A 215 -1.93 -20.39 -11.20
C ARG A 215 -2.68 -20.85 -12.46
N SER A 216 -3.45 -19.96 -13.04
CA SER A 216 -4.39 -20.31 -14.11
C SER A 216 -3.70 -20.78 -15.40
N ARG A 217 -2.59 -20.14 -15.79
CA ARG A 217 -1.94 -20.37 -17.08
C ARG A 217 -1.41 -21.81 -17.27
N ASP A 218 -1.03 -22.51 -16.22
CA ASP A 218 -0.47 -23.88 -16.28
C ASP A 218 -1.16 -24.88 -15.34
N GLY A 219 -2.22 -24.43 -14.65
CA GLY A 219 -3.00 -25.24 -13.75
C GLY A 219 -2.27 -25.69 -12.48
N ARG A 220 -1.12 -25.08 -12.15
CA ARG A 220 -0.33 -25.48 -10.96
C ARG A 220 -0.88 -24.89 -9.69
N ALA A 221 -1.06 -25.75 -8.69
CA ALA A 221 -1.30 -25.32 -7.32
C ALA A 221 -0.01 -25.45 -6.49
N PHE A 222 0.24 -24.50 -5.59
CA PHE A 222 1.41 -24.50 -4.72
C PHE A 222 1.17 -23.69 -3.45
N ASP A 223 1.92 -24.02 -2.41
CA ASP A 223 1.80 -23.38 -1.11
C ASP A 223 2.76 -22.19 -1.01
N VAL A 224 2.25 -21.08 -0.45
CA VAL A 224 2.99 -19.87 -0.18
C VAL A 224 2.78 -19.47 1.27
N SER A 225 3.85 -19.20 1.99
CA SER A 225 3.79 -18.62 3.33
C SER A 225 4.00 -17.12 3.26
N LEU A 226 3.34 -16.39 4.15
CA LEU A 226 3.44 -14.93 4.29
C LEU A 226 3.54 -14.58 5.77
N ASP A 227 4.49 -13.72 6.15
CA ASP A 227 4.68 -13.23 7.51
C ASP A 227 3.80 -12.02 7.87
N LEU A 228 2.96 -11.57 6.94
CA LEU A 228 1.89 -10.61 7.19
C LEU A 228 0.63 -11.32 7.64
N GLN A 229 -0.05 -10.76 8.63
CA GLN A 229 -1.30 -11.29 9.16
C GLN A 229 -2.52 -10.53 8.58
N GLY A 230 -3.72 -11.02 8.90
CA GLY A 230 -5.00 -10.48 8.44
C GLY A 230 -5.55 -11.24 7.23
N ASN A 231 -6.85 -11.54 7.26
CA ASN A 231 -7.54 -12.31 6.21
C ASN A 231 -7.51 -11.62 4.85
N TYR A 232 -7.43 -10.29 4.84
CA TYR A 232 -7.34 -9.49 3.61
C TYR A 232 -6.03 -9.72 2.83
N GLN A 233 -5.02 -10.33 3.42
CA GLN A 233 -3.77 -10.66 2.73
C GLN A 233 -3.96 -11.72 1.64
N SER A 234 -5.03 -12.51 1.68
CA SER A 234 -5.36 -13.44 0.59
C SER A 234 -5.53 -12.75 -0.76
N ARG A 235 -6.07 -11.53 -0.78
CA ARG A 235 -6.21 -10.70 -1.98
C ARG A 235 -4.89 -10.03 -2.37
N ASN A 236 -4.16 -9.53 -1.39
CA ASN A 236 -2.88 -8.89 -1.63
C ASN A 236 -1.84 -9.87 -2.20
N ILE A 237 -1.84 -11.12 -1.73
CA ILE A 237 -0.92 -12.14 -2.23
C ILE A 237 -1.24 -12.55 -3.67
N VAL A 238 -2.51 -12.60 -4.05
CA VAL A 238 -2.93 -12.83 -5.44
C VAL A 238 -2.45 -11.70 -6.34
N THR A 239 -2.67 -10.44 -5.94
CA THR A 239 -2.21 -9.27 -6.67
C THR A 239 -0.69 -9.24 -6.81
N ALA A 240 0.04 -9.45 -5.71
CA ALA A 240 1.50 -9.47 -5.72
C ALA A 240 2.07 -10.63 -6.55
N SER A 241 1.43 -11.81 -6.51
CA SER A 241 1.84 -12.96 -7.31
C SER A 241 1.69 -12.70 -8.81
N ALA A 242 0.58 -12.09 -9.23
CA ALA A 242 0.39 -11.68 -10.62
C ALA A 242 1.44 -10.65 -11.05
N ALA A 243 1.78 -9.68 -10.18
CA ALA A 243 2.81 -8.70 -10.46
C ALA A 243 4.19 -9.34 -10.60
N VAL A 244 4.57 -10.22 -9.69
CA VAL A 244 5.87 -10.92 -9.72
C VAL A 244 5.99 -11.84 -10.94
N ASP A 245 4.92 -12.56 -11.29
CA ASP A 245 4.88 -13.43 -12.47
C ASP A 245 5.09 -12.60 -13.76
N PHE A 246 4.37 -11.48 -13.87
CA PHE A 246 4.56 -10.54 -15.00
C PHE A 246 5.99 -9.99 -15.06
N LEU A 247 6.54 -9.55 -13.93
CA LEU A 247 7.90 -8.99 -13.86
C LEU A 247 8.95 -10.00 -14.34
N HIS A 248 8.79 -11.27 -13.96
CA HIS A 248 9.69 -12.34 -14.39
C HIS A 248 9.57 -12.68 -15.87
N GLU A 249 8.35 -12.80 -16.36
CA GLU A 249 8.07 -13.31 -17.71
C GLU A 249 8.23 -12.25 -18.81
N GLU A 250 7.92 -10.98 -18.51
CA GLU A 250 7.74 -9.95 -19.53
C GLU A 250 8.63 -8.71 -19.33
N THR A 251 9.56 -8.73 -18.38
CA THR A 251 10.51 -7.64 -18.16
C THR A 251 11.95 -8.16 -18.09
N PRO A 252 12.97 -7.30 -18.11
CA PRO A 252 14.37 -7.75 -17.92
C PRO A 252 14.68 -8.36 -16.56
N LEU A 253 13.75 -8.30 -15.59
CA LEU A 253 13.97 -8.81 -14.25
C LEU A 253 13.85 -10.34 -14.22
N THR A 254 14.80 -11.00 -13.56
CA THR A 254 14.77 -12.44 -13.36
C THR A 254 14.46 -12.76 -11.90
N ILE A 255 13.37 -13.46 -11.65
CA ILE A 255 12.92 -13.81 -10.30
C ILE A 255 12.77 -15.32 -10.21
N SER A 256 13.67 -15.98 -9.51
CA SER A 256 13.60 -17.42 -9.31
C SER A 256 12.42 -17.80 -8.42
N ARG A 257 11.92 -19.05 -8.56
CA ARG A 257 10.88 -19.58 -7.65
C ARG A 257 11.30 -19.47 -6.19
N ARG A 258 12.57 -19.70 -5.89
CA ARG A 258 13.13 -19.55 -4.52
C ARG A 258 12.98 -18.10 -4.03
N ALA A 259 13.39 -17.13 -4.85
CA ALA A 259 13.28 -15.71 -4.50
C ALA A 259 11.81 -15.30 -4.26
N TYR A 260 10.89 -15.79 -5.10
CA TYR A 260 9.46 -15.58 -4.93
C TYR A 260 8.97 -16.12 -3.58
N LEU A 261 9.21 -17.40 -3.28
CA LEU A 261 8.72 -18.04 -2.05
C LEU A 261 9.34 -17.44 -0.78
N GLU A 262 10.65 -17.18 -0.79
CA GLU A 262 11.35 -16.57 0.35
C GLU A 262 10.97 -15.11 0.53
N GLY A 263 10.81 -14.37 -0.55
CA GLY A 263 10.35 -12.98 -0.51
C GLY A 263 8.94 -12.84 0.06
N MET A 264 8.04 -13.76 -0.29
CA MET A 264 6.70 -13.83 0.31
C MET A 264 6.78 -14.17 1.81
N ARG A 265 7.54 -15.22 2.15
CA ARG A 265 7.69 -15.71 3.53
C ARG A 265 8.26 -14.68 4.50
N CYS A 266 9.08 -13.77 4.01
CA CYS A 266 9.79 -12.77 4.80
C CYS A 266 9.40 -11.33 4.41
N ALA A 267 8.20 -11.09 3.90
CA ALA A 267 7.81 -9.77 3.40
C ALA A 267 7.90 -8.68 4.47
N ALA A 268 7.33 -8.91 5.66
CA ALA A 268 7.43 -7.98 6.78
C ALA A 268 8.86 -7.90 7.33
N ALA A 269 9.55 -9.02 7.48
CA ALA A 269 10.91 -9.06 8.01
C ALA A 269 11.90 -8.31 7.11
N ASN A 270 11.83 -8.51 5.79
CA ASN A 270 12.74 -7.89 4.82
C ASN A 270 12.48 -6.39 4.63
N THR A 271 11.27 -5.92 4.87
CA THR A 271 10.87 -4.54 4.54
C THR A 271 10.39 -3.73 5.74
N ALA A 272 10.35 -4.36 6.92
CA ALA A 272 9.89 -3.77 8.18
C ALA A 272 8.48 -3.15 8.08
N LEU A 273 7.54 -3.83 7.42
CA LEU A 273 6.15 -3.42 7.35
C LEU A 273 5.48 -3.57 8.71
N MET A 274 4.84 -2.52 9.18
CA MET A 274 4.14 -2.45 10.46
C MET A 274 2.65 -2.13 10.27
N GLY A 275 1.82 -2.40 11.31
CA GLY A 275 0.43 -1.96 11.38
C GLY A 275 -0.52 -2.68 10.43
N ARG A 276 -0.25 -3.94 10.10
CA ARG A 276 -1.16 -4.81 9.33
C ARG A 276 -1.46 -6.06 10.13
N TRP A 277 -2.49 -6.00 10.96
CA TRP A 277 -2.84 -7.01 11.96
C TRP A 277 -1.62 -7.48 12.76
N GLN A 278 -0.78 -6.52 13.11
CA GLN A 278 0.53 -6.77 13.71
C GLN A 278 0.38 -7.15 15.18
N THR A 279 0.88 -8.31 15.56
CA THR A 279 0.98 -8.71 16.97
C THR A 279 2.08 -7.89 17.65
N LEU A 280 1.69 -7.10 18.65
CA LEU A 280 2.60 -6.30 19.50
C LEU A 280 3.01 -7.04 20.75
N ALA A 281 2.11 -7.87 21.31
CA ALA A 281 2.34 -8.72 22.47
C ALA A 281 1.44 -9.95 22.42
N GLU A 282 1.90 -11.06 22.98
CA GLU A 282 1.16 -12.34 23.00
C GLU A 282 0.34 -12.53 24.27
N SER A 283 0.71 -11.90 25.37
CA SER A 283 0.04 -12.06 26.67
C SER A 283 -0.02 -10.75 27.45
N PRO A 284 -1.16 -10.04 27.44
CA PRO A 284 -2.35 -10.35 26.66
C PRO A 284 -2.10 -10.18 25.16
N LEU A 285 -2.83 -10.91 24.33
CA LEU A 285 -2.74 -10.72 22.89
C LEU A 285 -3.09 -9.28 22.54
N THR A 286 -2.11 -8.56 21.98
CA THR A 286 -2.24 -7.16 21.60
C THR A 286 -1.92 -7.03 20.11
N VAL A 287 -2.87 -6.52 19.34
CA VAL A 287 -2.75 -6.38 17.89
C VAL A 287 -2.93 -4.92 17.49
N CYS A 288 -2.15 -4.48 16.51
CA CYS A 288 -2.27 -3.18 15.88
C CYS A 288 -2.64 -3.32 14.41
N ASP A 289 -3.65 -2.56 13.97
CA ASP A 289 -4.00 -2.41 12.56
C ASP A 289 -4.27 -0.95 12.21
N THR A 290 -3.93 -0.54 11.00
CA THR A 290 -4.10 0.83 10.51
C THR A 290 -5.32 1.00 9.61
N GLY A 291 -6.26 0.08 9.59
CA GLY A 291 -7.54 0.20 8.92
C GLY A 291 -8.27 1.48 9.36
N HIS A 292 -8.69 2.32 8.39
CA HIS A 292 -9.21 3.66 8.69
C HIS A 292 -10.34 4.12 7.76
N ASN A 293 -10.80 3.26 6.88
CA ASN A 293 -11.98 3.48 6.03
C ASN A 293 -12.97 2.31 6.21
N ALA A 294 -14.20 2.46 5.75
CA ALA A 294 -15.23 1.45 5.95
C ALA A 294 -14.81 0.07 5.41
N HIS A 295 -14.19 0.03 4.23
CA HIS A 295 -13.72 -1.22 3.63
C HIS A 295 -12.62 -1.89 4.46
N GLY A 296 -11.62 -1.13 4.92
CA GLY A 296 -10.54 -1.65 5.78
C GLY A 296 -11.06 -2.10 7.15
N ILE A 297 -11.96 -1.32 7.77
CA ILE A 297 -12.55 -1.65 9.08
C ILE A 297 -13.46 -2.89 8.99
N ALA A 298 -14.14 -3.13 7.86
CA ALA A 298 -14.90 -4.36 7.67
C ALA A 298 -14.00 -5.61 7.81
N TYR A 299 -12.81 -5.58 7.19
CA TYR A 299 -11.83 -6.68 7.36
C TYR A 299 -11.32 -6.81 8.79
N VAL A 300 -11.04 -5.70 9.46
CA VAL A 300 -10.62 -5.70 10.87
C VAL A 300 -11.71 -6.30 11.74
N ALA A 301 -12.97 -5.91 11.53
CA ALA A 301 -14.11 -6.43 12.27
C ALA A 301 -14.31 -7.95 12.06
N ASP A 302 -14.17 -8.42 10.83
CA ASP A 302 -14.25 -9.85 10.52
C ASP A 302 -13.09 -10.65 11.13
N GLN A 303 -11.88 -10.06 11.12
CA GLN A 303 -10.73 -10.67 11.76
C GLN A 303 -10.88 -10.72 13.29
N LEU A 304 -11.45 -9.69 13.92
CA LEU A 304 -11.77 -9.67 15.36
C LEU A 304 -12.73 -10.81 15.73
N LYS A 305 -13.79 -11.01 14.94
CA LYS A 305 -14.73 -12.11 15.13
C LYS A 305 -14.08 -13.50 15.01
N ALA A 306 -13.11 -13.62 14.09
CA ALA A 306 -12.39 -14.87 13.86
C ALA A 306 -11.30 -15.15 14.89
N THR A 307 -10.89 -14.16 15.68
CA THR A 307 -9.83 -14.27 16.67
C THR A 307 -10.43 -14.65 18.04
N PRO A 308 -10.14 -15.84 18.60
CA PRO A 308 -10.68 -16.24 19.90
C PRO A 308 -10.26 -15.30 21.03
N HIS A 309 -11.22 -14.84 21.81
CA HIS A 309 -11.00 -13.98 22.97
C HIS A 309 -12.12 -14.19 24.02
N ARG A 310 -11.82 -13.87 25.28
CA ARG A 310 -12.83 -13.81 26.36
C ARG A 310 -13.42 -12.43 26.47
N GLU A 311 -12.55 -11.42 26.42
CA GLU A 311 -12.88 -10.01 26.46
C GLU A 311 -12.10 -9.31 25.36
N LEU A 312 -12.72 -8.34 24.70
CA LEU A 312 -12.12 -7.54 23.64
C LEU A 312 -12.03 -6.08 24.07
N TYR A 313 -10.86 -5.52 24.05
CA TYR A 313 -10.60 -4.10 24.27
C TYR A 313 -10.13 -3.46 22.98
N CYS A 314 -10.83 -2.41 22.55
CA CYS A 314 -10.52 -1.67 21.31
C CYS A 314 -10.06 -0.25 21.65
N VAL A 315 -8.80 0.05 21.39
CA VAL A 315 -8.26 1.43 21.48
C VAL A 315 -8.36 2.05 20.10
N ILE A 316 -9.20 3.06 19.91
CA ILE A 316 -9.43 3.66 18.58
C ILE A 316 -9.40 5.18 18.62
N GLY A 317 -8.89 5.75 17.52
CA GLY A 317 -8.89 7.20 17.25
C GLY A 317 -8.97 7.45 15.77
N PHE A 318 -9.55 8.57 15.37
CA PHE A 318 -9.71 8.94 13.96
C PHE A 318 -9.31 10.40 13.72
N VAL A 319 -9.05 10.73 12.47
CA VAL A 319 -8.96 12.12 12.03
C VAL A 319 -10.35 12.64 11.62
N ARG A 320 -10.53 13.96 11.61
CA ARG A 320 -11.84 14.62 11.42
C ARG A 320 -12.51 14.33 10.07
N ASP A 321 -11.71 14.06 9.03
CA ASP A 321 -12.18 13.85 7.65
C ASP A 321 -12.65 12.42 7.35
N LYS A 322 -12.72 11.54 8.37
CA LYS A 322 -13.20 10.16 8.18
C LYS A 322 -14.72 10.05 8.25
N ASP A 323 -15.25 9.20 7.39
CA ASP A 323 -16.67 8.88 7.31
C ASP A 323 -17.07 7.91 8.43
N LEU A 324 -17.25 8.47 9.63
CA LEU A 324 -17.56 7.68 10.82
C LEU A 324 -18.95 7.04 10.76
N ALA A 325 -19.88 7.60 9.99
CA ALA A 325 -21.21 7.04 9.84
C ALA A 325 -21.21 5.65 9.17
N HIS A 326 -20.24 5.41 8.28
CA HIS A 326 -20.03 4.12 7.63
C HIS A 326 -18.98 3.23 8.34
N ILE A 327 -18.16 3.79 9.22
CA ILE A 327 -17.12 3.05 9.94
C ILE A 327 -17.64 2.48 11.26
N LEU A 328 -18.22 3.31 12.12
CA LEU A 328 -18.59 2.92 13.47
C LEU A 328 -19.61 1.77 13.54
N PRO A 329 -20.61 1.66 12.65
CA PRO A 329 -21.56 0.53 12.65
C PRO A 329 -20.91 -0.83 12.40
N LEU A 330 -19.70 -0.88 11.82
CA LEU A 330 -18.99 -2.12 11.49
C LEU A 330 -18.27 -2.71 12.68
N LEU A 331 -18.00 -1.91 13.70
CA LEU A 331 -17.24 -2.32 14.88
C LEU A 331 -18.08 -3.18 15.83
N PRO A 332 -17.47 -4.17 16.51
CA PRO A 332 -18.19 -5.07 17.42
C PRO A 332 -18.77 -4.31 18.63
N ARG A 333 -20.04 -4.57 18.96
CA ARG A 333 -20.75 -3.90 20.06
C ARG A 333 -20.45 -4.50 21.46
N ASP A 334 -19.93 -5.70 21.46
CA ASP A 334 -19.59 -6.48 22.66
C ASP A 334 -18.14 -6.28 23.12
N ALA A 335 -17.46 -5.27 22.60
CA ALA A 335 -16.12 -4.86 23.00
C ALA A 335 -16.13 -3.66 23.95
N HIS A 336 -15.06 -3.55 24.74
CA HIS A 336 -14.76 -2.37 25.58
C HIS A 336 -13.96 -1.36 24.76
N TYR A 337 -14.47 -0.14 24.63
CA TYR A 337 -13.84 0.88 23.81
C TYR A 337 -13.07 1.92 24.64
N ILE A 338 -11.85 2.19 24.22
CA ILE A 338 -11.02 3.28 24.72
C ILE A 338 -10.81 4.25 23.55
N PHE A 339 -11.54 5.37 23.60
CA PHE A 339 -11.43 6.40 22.58
C PHE A 339 -10.24 7.32 22.85
N THR A 340 -9.39 7.52 21.84
CA THR A 340 -8.18 8.32 21.95
C THR A 340 -8.07 9.33 20.81
N GLN A 341 -7.09 10.21 20.90
CA GLN A 341 -6.77 11.17 19.84
C GLN A 341 -5.26 11.36 19.73
N ALA A 342 -4.78 11.59 18.53
CA ALA A 342 -3.40 11.95 18.27
C ALA A 342 -3.13 13.44 18.62
N HIS A 343 -1.89 13.79 18.91
CA HIS A 343 -1.44 15.17 19.04
C HIS A 343 -1.27 15.82 17.65
N SER A 344 -2.41 16.08 16.99
CA SER A 344 -2.46 16.65 15.65
C SER A 344 -3.71 17.49 15.50
N GLU A 345 -3.64 18.60 14.78
CA GLU A 345 -4.80 19.47 14.46
C GLU A 345 -5.88 18.71 13.65
N ARG A 346 -5.49 17.70 12.90
CA ARG A 346 -6.41 16.85 12.14
C ARG A 346 -7.13 15.82 13.01
N ALA A 347 -6.67 15.57 14.23
CA ALA A 347 -7.27 14.56 15.10
C ALA A 347 -8.72 14.94 15.46
N LEU A 348 -9.60 13.96 15.45
CA LEU A 348 -10.92 14.09 16.04
C LEU A 348 -10.78 14.02 17.57
N PRO A 349 -11.31 14.98 18.34
CA PRO A 349 -11.25 14.91 19.80
C PRO A 349 -11.89 13.63 20.34
N ALA A 350 -11.22 12.98 21.30
CA ALA A 350 -11.69 11.73 21.90
C ALA A 350 -13.13 11.85 22.47
N ALA A 351 -13.47 12.98 23.10
CA ALA A 351 -14.81 13.23 23.62
C ALA A 351 -15.88 13.29 22.49
N GLU A 352 -15.55 13.89 21.36
CA GLU A 352 -16.45 13.93 20.20
C GLU A 352 -16.61 12.53 19.58
N LEU A 353 -15.53 11.78 19.46
CA LEU A 353 -15.57 10.40 18.99
C LEU A 353 -16.42 9.52 19.91
N THR A 354 -16.28 9.66 21.23
CA THR A 354 -17.10 8.96 22.24
C THR A 354 -18.59 9.24 22.04
N ALA A 355 -18.96 10.51 21.86
CA ALA A 355 -20.37 10.89 21.65
C ALA A 355 -20.94 10.29 20.36
N LYS A 356 -20.17 10.31 19.27
CA LYS A 356 -20.56 9.70 17.99
C LYS A 356 -20.66 8.18 18.09
N ALA A 357 -19.72 7.53 18.75
CA ALA A 357 -19.67 6.08 18.92
C ALA A 357 -20.84 5.55 19.77
N ALA A 358 -21.27 6.31 20.79
CA ALA A 358 -22.41 5.96 21.64
C ALA A 358 -23.72 5.78 20.85
N ILE A 359 -23.91 6.52 19.75
CA ILE A 359 -25.07 6.40 18.86
C ILE A 359 -25.19 4.98 18.27
N TYR A 360 -24.06 4.31 18.05
CA TYR A 360 -23.97 2.96 17.50
C TYR A 360 -23.83 1.88 18.58
N GLY A 361 -23.91 2.24 19.87
CA GLY A 361 -23.84 1.32 21.01
C GLY A 361 -22.43 0.89 21.37
N LEU A 362 -21.40 1.60 20.92
CA LEU A 362 -20.01 1.36 21.29
C LEU A 362 -19.69 2.08 22.62
N ARG A 363 -19.19 1.34 23.62
CA ARG A 363 -18.98 1.84 25.00
C ARG A 363 -17.62 1.42 25.56
#